data_981933a648a0d0b81d130cba2aac10cc
#
_entry.id   981933a648a0d0b81d130cba2aac10cc
#
_cell.length_a   1.000
_cell.length_b   1.000
_cell.length_c   1.000
_cell.angle_alpha   90.00
_cell.angle_beta   90.00
_cell.angle_gamma   90.00
#
_symmetry.space_group_name_H-M   'P 1'
#
loop_
_entity.id
_entity.type
_entity.pdbx_description
1 polymer ?
#
loop_
_entity_poly.entity_id
_entity_poly.type
_entity_poly.pdbx_seq_one_letter_code
_entity_poly.pdbx_strand_id
1 'polypeptide(L)'
;MAKKIESYIKLQVPAAEANPSPPVGPALGQHGVNIMDFCKAFNAQTQELDKGMPVPVIITVYNDRSFTFVTKTPPAAVLLRKVTGIAKGSGEPHINKVGTVTRAQLEEVANIKMKDLNANDLDAAVQIVAGTARSMGLLVEG
;
A
#
# COMPACT_ATOMS: atom_id res chain seq x y z
N MET A 1 -19.29 20.48 14.56
CA MET A 1 -19.97 19.24 14.96
C MET A 1 -19.32 18.05 14.29
N ALA A 2 -19.21 16.94 15.00
CA ALA A 2 -18.69 15.70 14.42
C ALA A 2 -19.67 15.17 13.40
N LYS A 3 -19.17 14.88 12.19
CA LYS A 3 -19.98 14.27 11.14
C LYS A 3 -20.12 12.79 11.41
N LYS A 4 -21.28 12.25 11.08
CA LYS A 4 -21.54 10.84 11.24
C LYS A 4 -20.91 10.06 10.10
N ILE A 5 -20.12 9.04 10.42
CA ILE A 5 -19.48 8.19 9.42
C ILE A 5 -20.54 7.27 8.81
N GLU A 6 -20.64 7.28 7.49
CA GLU A 6 -21.55 6.42 6.75
C GLU A 6 -20.86 5.11 6.35
N SER A 7 -19.66 5.22 5.78
CA SER A 7 -18.93 4.02 5.34
C SER A 7 -17.45 4.30 5.17
N TYR A 8 -16.69 3.21 4.99
CA TYR A 8 -15.27 3.26 4.66
C TYR A 8 -15.05 2.62 3.31
N ILE A 9 -14.14 3.20 2.54
CA ILE A 9 -13.72 2.65 1.24
C ILE A 9 -12.21 2.40 1.32
N LYS A 10 -11.79 1.18 0.99
CA LYS A 10 -10.37 0.81 0.96
C LYS A 10 -9.97 0.53 -0.47
N LEU A 11 -8.94 1.24 -0.95
CA LEU A 11 -8.47 1.13 -2.33
C LEU A 11 -6.95 1.09 -2.36
N GLN A 12 -6.41 0.58 -3.45
CA GLN A 12 -5.01 0.79 -3.83
C GLN A 12 -4.99 1.60 -5.10
N VAL A 13 -4.34 2.76 -5.06
CA VAL A 13 -4.31 3.71 -6.18
C VAL A 13 -2.85 4.00 -6.53
N PRO A 14 -2.48 3.99 -7.82
CA PRO A 14 -1.11 4.38 -8.21
C PRO A 14 -0.79 5.80 -7.76
N ALA A 15 0.40 5.99 -7.16
CA ALA A 15 0.83 7.29 -6.67
C ALA A 15 0.88 8.31 -7.81
N ALA A 16 0.34 9.49 -7.57
CA ALA A 16 0.26 10.61 -8.51
C ALA A 16 -0.47 10.29 -9.83
N GLU A 17 -1.16 9.17 -9.90
CA GLU A 17 -1.88 8.72 -11.11
C GLU A 17 -3.36 8.42 -10.85
N ALA A 18 -3.95 8.96 -9.77
CA ALA A 18 -5.36 8.76 -9.50
C ALA A 18 -6.22 9.43 -10.60
N ASN A 19 -7.19 8.69 -11.11
CA ASN A 19 -8.09 9.17 -12.15
C ASN A 19 -9.49 8.57 -11.96
N PRO A 20 -10.52 9.07 -12.65
CA PRO A 20 -11.88 8.55 -12.50
C PRO A 20 -12.12 7.15 -13.06
N SER A 21 -11.12 6.55 -13.68
CA SER A 21 -11.23 5.18 -14.22
C SER A 21 -11.27 4.14 -13.08
N PRO A 22 -11.76 2.90 -13.35
CA PRO A 22 -11.66 1.85 -12.35
C PRO A 22 -10.21 1.68 -11.84
N PRO A 23 -10.01 1.36 -10.55
CA PRO A 23 -11.03 1.03 -9.54
C PRO A 23 -11.60 2.25 -8.77
N VAL A 24 -11.07 3.45 -9.00
CA VAL A 24 -11.42 4.65 -8.19
C VAL A 24 -12.84 5.10 -8.47
N GLY A 25 -13.21 5.26 -9.74
CA GLY A 25 -14.51 5.77 -10.13
C GLY A 25 -15.68 5.00 -9.56
N PRO A 26 -15.80 3.69 -9.87
CA PRO A 26 -16.91 2.90 -9.36
C PRO A 26 -16.98 2.83 -7.84
N ALA A 27 -15.84 2.71 -7.17
CA ALA A 27 -15.79 2.61 -5.71
C ALA A 27 -16.33 3.89 -5.04
N LEU A 28 -15.91 5.06 -5.51
CA LEU A 28 -16.36 6.34 -4.97
C LEU A 28 -17.78 6.69 -5.44
N GLY A 29 -18.11 6.37 -6.67
CA GLY A 29 -19.42 6.65 -7.24
C GLY A 29 -20.56 5.96 -6.51
N GLN A 30 -20.35 4.74 -6.03
CA GLN A 30 -21.33 3.99 -5.25
C GLN A 30 -21.71 4.70 -3.96
N HIS A 31 -20.80 5.49 -3.41
CA HIS A 31 -21.01 6.22 -2.15
C HIS A 31 -21.36 7.69 -2.37
N GLY A 32 -21.47 8.14 -3.62
CA GLY A 32 -21.83 9.51 -3.95
C GLY A 32 -20.74 10.53 -3.64
N VAL A 33 -19.49 10.10 -3.56
CA VAL A 33 -18.33 10.97 -3.27
C VAL A 33 -17.86 11.64 -4.57
N ASN A 34 -17.36 12.88 -4.46
CA ASN A 34 -16.81 13.58 -5.61
C ASN A 34 -15.45 12.98 -6.00
N ILE A 35 -15.44 12.26 -7.11
CA ILE A 35 -14.28 11.52 -7.61
C ILE A 35 -13.14 12.46 -7.98
N MET A 36 -13.44 13.58 -8.64
CA MET A 36 -12.42 14.52 -9.08
C MET A 36 -11.70 15.19 -7.91
N ASP A 37 -12.44 15.56 -6.86
CA ASP A 37 -11.85 16.15 -5.66
C ASP A 37 -10.89 15.17 -4.99
N PHE A 38 -11.28 13.91 -4.90
CA PHE A 38 -10.42 12.86 -4.36
C PHE A 38 -9.14 12.71 -5.20
N CYS A 39 -9.28 12.61 -6.52
CA CYS A 39 -8.13 12.44 -7.42
C CYS A 39 -7.14 13.59 -7.29
N LYS A 40 -7.62 14.83 -7.25
CA LYS A 40 -6.75 16.01 -7.08
C LYS A 40 -6.01 16.00 -5.76
N ALA A 41 -6.73 15.75 -4.66
CA ALA A 41 -6.12 15.72 -3.32
C ALA A 41 -5.13 14.58 -3.18
N PHE A 42 -5.46 13.39 -3.67
CA PHE A 42 -4.58 12.22 -3.62
C PHE A 42 -3.31 12.46 -4.43
N ASN A 43 -3.45 12.95 -5.66
CA ASN A 43 -2.29 13.22 -6.51
C ASN A 43 -1.37 14.26 -5.88
N ALA A 44 -1.93 15.31 -5.27
CA ALA A 44 -1.13 16.31 -4.56
C ALA A 44 -0.35 15.71 -3.38
N GLN A 45 -0.96 14.82 -2.60
CA GLN A 45 -0.30 14.19 -1.46
C GLN A 45 0.76 13.16 -1.86
N THR A 46 0.60 12.52 -3.02
CA THR A 46 1.48 11.44 -3.44
C THR A 46 2.54 11.86 -4.46
N GLN A 47 2.65 13.15 -4.76
CA GLN A 47 3.63 13.65 -5.74
C GLN A 47 5.08 13.31 -5.39
N GLU A 48 5.40 13.22 -4.09
CA GLU A 48 6.75 12.90 -3.63
C GLU A 48 7.06 11.41 -3.68
N LEU A 49 6.07 10.58 -3.93
CA LEU A 49 6.25 9.13 -4.02
C LEU A 49 6.60 8.73 -5.45
N ASP A 50 7.14 7.52 -5.60
CA ASP A 50 7.41 6.97 -6.93
C ASP A 50 6.12 6.87 -7.72
N LYS A 51 6.08 7.50 -8.88
CA LYS A 51 4.90 7.52 -9.74
C LYS A 51 4.50 6.10 -10.15
N GLY A 52 3.21 5.80 -10.05
CA GLY A 52 2.68 4.49 -10.39
C GLY A 52 2.80 3.43 -9.31
N MET A 53 3.47 3.73 -8.18
CA MET A 53 3.56 2.79 -7.06
C MET A 53 2.21 2.68 -6.36
N PRO A 54 1.66 1.45 -6.16
CA PRO A 54 0.38 1.30 -5.48
C PRO A 54 0.44 1.84 -4.05
N VAL A 55 -0.49 2.72 -3.71
CA VAL A 55 -0.62 3.31 -2.38
C VAL A 55 -1.97 2.90 -1.80
N PRO A 56 -2.00 2.19 -0.67
CA PRO A 56 -3.26 1.88 0.00
C PRO A 56 -3.89 3.16 0.55
N VAL A 57 -5.18 3.33 0.31
CA VAL A 57 -5.94 4.49 0.78
C VAL A 57 -7.18 4.00 1.51
N ILE A 58 -7.43 4.58 2.68
CA ILE A 58 -8.68 4.36 3.41
C ILE A 58 -9.44 5.68 3.38
N ILE A 59 -10.61 5.65 2.73
CA ILE A 59 -11.47 6.82 2.57
C ILE A 59 -12.64 6.67 3.54
N THR A 60 -12.85 7.66 4.39
CA THR A 60 -14.00 7.72 5.29
C THR A 60 -15.06 8.61 4.66
N VAL A 61 -16.24 8.07 4.42
CA VAL A 61 -17.37 8.79 3.83
C VAL A 61 -18.35 9.16 4.94
N TYR A 62 -18.74 10.43 4.96
CA TYR A 62 -19.67 10.96 5.95
C TYR A 62 -21.09 11.11 5.37
N ASN A 63 -22.06 11.27 6.26
CA ASN A 63 -23.47 11.32 5.88
C ASN A 63 -23.85 12.50 4.98
N ASP A 64 -23.05 13.56 4.96
CA ASP A 64 -23.25 14.73 4.08
C ASP A 64 -22.51 14.60 2.73
N ARG A 65 -22.00 13.40 2.43
CA ARG A 65 -21.24 13.07 1.22
C ARG A 65 -19.84 13.69 1.17
N SER A 66 -19.41 14.32 2.25
CA SER A 66 -18.02 14.72 2.38
C SER A 66 -17.16 13.49 2.68
N PHE A 67 -15.87 13.62 2.51
CA PHE A 67 -14.95 12.52 2.76
C PHE A 67 -13.63 13.03 3.32
N THR A 68 -12.96 12.14 4.05
CA THR A 68 -11.54 12.30 4.40
C THR A 68 -10.83 11.02 4.00
N PHE A 69 -9.53 11.10 3.75
CA PHE A 69 -8.78 9.92 3.40
C PHE A 69 -7.41 9.92 4.07
N VAL A 70 -6.90 8.71 4.29
CA VAL A 70 -5.56 8.50 4.85
C VAL A 70 -4.80 7.60 3.88
N THR A 71 -3.62 8.04 3.46
CA THR A 71 -2.72 7.22 2.66
C THR A 71 -1.78 6.46 3.57
N LYS A 72 -1.51 5.21 3.22
CA LYS A 72 -0.56 4.36 3.93
C LYS A 72 0.67 4.12 3.07
N THR A 73 1.69 3.49 3.65
CA THR A 73 2.87 3.10 2.88
C THR A 73 2.51 2.02 1.85
N PRO A 74 3.26 1.91 0.74
CA PRO A 74 3.02 0.86 -0.25
C PRO A 74 3.03 -0.52 0.39
N PRO A 75 2.28 -1.50 -0.19
CA PRO A 75 2.27 -2.87 0.35
C PRO A 75 3.68 -3.46 0.42
N ALA A 76 3.94 -4.27 1.46
CA ALA A 76 5.24 -4.90 1.66
C ALA A 76 5.69 -5.71 0.44
N ALA A 77 4.75 -6.42 -0.20
CA ALA A 77 5.05 -7.19 -1.40
C ALA A 77 5.58 -6.31 -2.55
N VAL A 78 5.02 -5.13 -2.73
CA VAL A 78 5.46 -4.18 -3.76
C VAL A 78 6.86 -3.67 -3.46
N LEU A 79 7.12 -3.31 -2.21
CA LEU A 79 8.44 -2.85 -1.78
C LEU A 79 9.49 -3.94 -1.93
N LEU A 80 9.15 -5.18 -1.58
CA LEU A 80 10.06 -6.32 -1.74
C LEU A 80 10.39 -6.57 -3.21
N ARG A 81 9.41 -6.50 -4.10
CA ARG A 81 9.66 -6.65 -5.53
C ARG A 81 10.59 -5.56 -6.06
N LYS A 82 10.43 -4.33 -5.55
CA LYS A 82 11.27 -3.21 -5.95
C LYS A 82 12.73 -3.40 -5.52
N VAL A 83 12.97 -3.77 -4.26
CA VAL A 83 14.34 -3.91 -3.75
C VAL A 83 15.04 -5.16 -4.25
N THR A 84 14.30 -6.24 -4.56
CA THR A 84 14.88 -7.48 -5.11
C THR A 84 14.93 -7.52 -6.62
N GLY A 85 14.23 -6.60 -7.29
CA GLY A 85 14.20 -6.52 -8.74
C GLY A 85 13.36 -7.59 -9.43
N ILE A 86 12.56 -8.37 -8.70
CA ILE A 86 11.67 -9.37 -9.31
C ILE A 86 10.38 -8.73 -9.81
N ALA A 87 9.85 -9.22 -10.93
CA ALA A 87 8.62 -8.71 -11.50
C ALA A 87 7.37 -9.27 -10.82
N LYS A 88 7.45 -10.52 -10.37
CA LYS A 88 6.31 -11.23 -9.79
C LYS A 88 6.77 -12.27 -8.78
N GLY A 89 5.97 -12.48 -7.73
CA GLY A 89 6.20 -13.53 -6.75
C GLY A 89 5.88 -14.91 -7.31
N SER A 90 6.22 -15.96 -6.54
CA SER A 90 5.95 -17.36 -6.92
C SER A 90 4.50 -17.75 -6.65
N GLY A 91 3.91 -18.53 -7.55
CA GLY A 91 2.63 -19.18 -7.31
C GLY A 91 2.73 -20.38 -6.36
N GLU A 92 3.94 -20.93 -6.20
CA GLU A 92 4.23 -22.06 -5.30
C GLU A 92 5.42 -21.72 -4.41
N PRO A 93 5.26 -20.78 -3.46
CA PRO A 93 6.40 -20.21 -2.72
C PRO A 93 7.15 -21.20 -1.83
N HIS A 94 6.51 -22.29 -1.45
CA HIS A 94 7.13 -23.33 -0.62
C HIS A 94 7.99 -24.31 -1.45
N ILE A 95 7.83 -24.32 -2.76
CA ILE A 95 8.56 -25.21 -3.67
C ILE A 95 9.46 -24.41 -4.61
N ASN A 96 8.90 -23.43 -5.30
CA ASN A 96 9.60 -22.63 -6.31
C ASN A 96 9.99 -21.27 -5.75
N LYS A 97 11.29 -21.04 -5.59
CA LYS A 97 11.83 -19.75 -5.16
C LYS A 97 12.17 -18.90 -6.39
N VAL A 98 11.79 -17.64 -6.38
CA VAL A 98 11.98 -16.74 -7.52
C VAL A 98 13.10 -15.74 -7.29
N GLY A 99 13.65 -15.67 -6.10
CA GLY A 99 14.75 -14.75 -5.79
C GLY A 99 15.20 -14.88 -4.36
N THR A 100 16.12 -14.00 -3.97
CA THR A 100 16.70 -13.96 -2.63
C THR A 100 16.63 -12.53 -2.12
N VAL A 101 16.32 -12.37 -0.83
CA VAL A 101 16.34 -11.07 -0.17
C VAL A 101 17.32 -11.12 1.00
N THR A 102 18.16 -10.09 1.11
CA THR A 102 19.13 -9.98 2.20
C THR A 102 18.53 -9.25 3.39
N ARG A 103 19.15 -9.40 4.56
CA ARG A 103 18.70 -8.67 5.75
C ARG A 103 18.73 -7.15 5.53
N ALA A 104 19.73 -6.63 4.83
CA ALA A 104 19.82 -5.20 4.53
C ALA A 104 18.62 -4.73 3.73
N GLN A 105 18.18 -5.51 2.73
CA GLN A 105 16.98 -5.20 1.95
C GLN A 105 15.71 -5.27 2.80
N LEU A 106 15.63 -6.25 3.70
CA LEU A 106 14.50 -6.35 4.63
C LEU A 106 14.43 -5.15 5.57
N GLU A 107 15.59 -4.68 6.07
CA GLU A 107 15.65 -3.50 6.93
C GLU A 107 15.19 -2.25 6.18
N GLU A 108 15.57 -2.11 4.92
CA GLU A 108 15.13 -0.99 4.08
C GLU A 108 13.61 -0.97 3.94
N VAL A 109 13.00 -2.11 3.62
CA VAL A 109 11.54 -2.23 3.53
C VAL A 109 10.89 -1.98 4.88
N ALA A 110 11.45 -2.54 5.95
CA ALA A 110 10.92 -2.37 7.31
C ALA A 110 10.94 -0.90 7.74
N ASN A 111 12.00 -0.16 7.43
CA ASN A 111 12.08 1.27 7.73
C ASN A 111 10.97 2.07 7.02
N ILE A 112 10.70 1.76 5.77
CA ILE A 112 9.63 2.41 5.01
C ILE A 112 8.26 2.11 5.61
N LYS A 113 8.03 0.87 6.02
CA LYS A 113 6.74 0.40 6.57
C LYS A 113 6.56 0.68 8.05
N MET A 114 7.59 1.10 8.76
CA MET A 114 7.58 1.18 10.24
C MET A 114 6.40 1.97 10.79
N LYS A 115 6.01 3.03 10.13
CA LYS A 115 4.89 3.88 10.56
C LYS A 115 3.52 3.20 10.46
N ASP A 116 3.39 2.14 9.66
CA ASP A 116 2.16 1.37 9.50
C ASP A 116 2.18 0.04 10.24
N LEU A 117 3.33 -0.34 10.81
CA LEU A 117 3.50 -1.59 11.51
C LEU A 117 3.31 -1.39 13.02
N ASN A 118 2.87 -2.45 13.68
CA ASN A 118 2.74 -2.48 15.13
C ASN A 118 3.99 -3.07 15.80
N ALA A 119 5.10 -3.15 15.08
CA ALA A 119 6.37 -3.65 15.59
C ALA A 119 6.95 -2.69 16.61
N ASN A 120 7.52 -3.24 17.68
CA ASN A 120 8.11 -2.44 18.76
C ASN A 120 9.50 -1.90 18.39
N ASP A 121 10.22 -2.62 17.53
CA ASP A 121 11.57 -2.24 17.10
C ASP A 121 11.83 -2.69 15.65
N LEU A 122 12.98 -2.33 15.12
CA LEU A 122 13.34 -2.65 13.74
C LEU A 122 13.48 -4.16 13.52
N ASP A 123 14.03 -4.90 14.49
CA ASP A 123 14.17 -6.35 14.36
C ASP A 123 12.82 -7.05 14.22
N ALA A 124 11.83 -6.62 15.01
CA ALA A 124 10.47 -7.14 14.91
C ALA A 124 9.85 -6.81 13.54
N ALA A 125 10.07 -5.60 13.05
CA ALA A 125 9.59 -5.17 11.72
C ALA A 125 10.24 -6.01 10.62
N VAL A 126 11.54 -6.28 10.72
CA VAL A 126 12.26 -7.15 9.77
C VAL A 126 11.66 -8.55 9.74
N GLN A 127 11.30 -9.11 10.90
CA GLN A 127 10.67 -10.43 10.96
C GLN A 127 9.30 -10.45 10.26
N ILE A 128 8.52 -9.39 10.41
CA ILE A 128 7.22 -9.26 9.74
C ILE A 128 7.41 -9.24 8.22
N VAL A 129 8.35 -8.43 7.74
CA VAL A 129 8.65 -8.32 6.30
C VAL A 129 9.23 -9.62 5.76
N ALA A 130 10.09 -10.29 6.54
CA ALA A 130 10.67 -11.58 6.16
C ALA A 130 9.58 -12.65 5.94
N GLY A 131 8.55 -12.66 6.78
CA GLY A 131 7.40 -13.55 6.60
C GLY A 131 6.69 -13.31 5.27
N THR A 132 6.49 -12.04 4.90
CA THR A 132 5.91 -11.68 3.59
C THR A 132 6.81 -12.14 2.45
N ALA A 133 8.13 -11.95 2.57
CA ALA A 133 9.09 -12.39 1.56
C ALA A 133 9.02 -13.90 1.34
N ARG A 134 8.94 -14.69 2.39
CA ARG A 134 8.81 -16.14 2.29
C ARG A 134 7.52 -16.53 1.58
N SER A 135 6.42 -15.83 1.86
CA SER A 135 5.13 -16.09 1.20
C SER A 135 5.15 -15.73 -0.28
N MET A 136 6.09 -14.90 -0.71
CA MET A 136 6.29 -14.54 -2.12
C MET A 136 7.23 -15.48 -2.87
N GLY A 137 7.84 -16.43 -2.17
CA GLY A 137 8.83 -17.31 -2.77
C GLY A 137 10.25 -16.75 -2.79
N LEU A 138 10.56 -15.84 -1.88
CA LEU A 138 11.92 -15.32 -1.71
C LEU A 138 12.65 -16.10 -0.63
N LEU A 139 13.92 -16.39 -0.88
CA LEU A 139 14.83 -16.92 0.15
C LEU A 139 15.31 -15.75 1.01
N VAL A 140 15.21 -15.91 2.32
CA VAL A 140 15.64 -14.88 3.26
C VAL A 140 17.05 -15.21 3.74
N GLU A 141 18.01 -14.33 3.50
CA GLU A 141 19.39 -14.45 3.94
C GLU A 141 19.67 -13.52 5.13
N GLY A 142 20.42 -14.01 6.05
CA GLY A 142 20.79 -13.29 7.26
C GLY A 142 19.88 -13.57 8.41
#